data_6642aa939f8795074994cf2f72ab4f89
#
_entry.id   6642aa939f8795074994cf2f72ab4f89
#
_cell.length_a   1.000
_cell.length_b   1.000
_cell.length_c   1.000
_cell.angle_alpha   90.00
_cell.angle_beta   90.00
_cell.angle_gamma   90.00
#
_symmetry.space_group_name_H-M   'P 1'
#
loop_
_entity.id
_entity.type
_entity.pdbx_description
1 polymer ?
#
loop_
_entity_poly.entity_id
_entity_poly.type
_entity_poly.pdbx_seq_one_letter_code
_entity_poly.pdbx_strand_id
1 'polypeptide(L)'
;DFTDPKKDIWEFLKSYIEGYDCAVFSAPAFSRPLEIRQVLISPSIGPLSDKNKELSDERISSVCERFKINRERPIITQISRFDYLKDPVGVIKAYKMVKEHVDCQLVLAGGGATDDPEGMKVLDDVRREAENDPDIFVLFLPPASDVEINALQRASSIVLQKSLREGFGLTVAEALWKEKPVI
;
A
#
# COMPACT_ATOMS: atom_id res chain seq x y z
N ASP A 1 14.18 -10.09 0.77
CA ASP A 1 12.98 -10.44 1.53
C ASP A 1 13.32 -11.53 2.56
N PHE A 2 13.17 -11.23 3.84
CA PHE A 2 13.50 -12.14 4.92
C PHE A 2 12.34 -13.04 5.36
N THR A 3 11.17 -12.90 4.74
CA THR A 3 10.01 -13.76 5.01
C THR A 3 10.13 -15.15 4.36
N ASP A 4 10.95 -15.24 3.29
CA ASP A 4 11.28 -16.49 2.61
C ASP A 4 12.73 -16.42 2.06
N PRO A 5 13.73 -16.43 2.96
CA PRO A 5 15.11 -16.18 2.56
C PRO A 5 15.68 -17.40 1.84
N LYS A 6 16.22 -17.19 0.66
CA LYS A 6 17.08 -18.17 0.00
C LYS A 6 18.42 -18.21 0.73
N LYS A 7 18.72 -19.32 1.37
CA LYS A 7 19.91 -19.50 2.21
C LYS A 7 21.21 -19.24 1.44
N ASP A 8 21.29 -19.74 0.22
CA ASP A 8 22.45 -19.55 -0.68
C ASP A 8 22.72 -18.09 -1.00
N ILE A 9 21.68 -17.30 -1.25
CA ILE A 9 21.81 -15.86 -1.47
C ILE A 9 22.25 -15.15 -0.20
N TRP A 10 21.69 -15.53 0.96
CA TRP A 10 22.10 -14.95 2.23
C TRP A 10 23.59 -15.24 2.54
N GLU A 11 24.03 -16.49 2.40
CA GLU A 11 25.42 -16.88 2.64
C GLU A 11 26.39 -16.16 1.68
N PHE A 12 26.00 -15.97 0.43
CA PHE A 12 26.76 -15.18 -0.51
C PHE A 12 26.89 -13.72 -0.07
N LEU A 13 25.79 -13.07 0.35
CA LEU A 13 25.79 -11.68 0.75
C LEU A 13 26.43 -11.43 2.11
N LYS A 14 26.42 -12.40 3.01
CA LYS A 14 26.91 -12.28 4.38
C LYS A 14 28.36 -11.77 4.45
N SER A 15 29.25 -12.33 3.64
CA SER A 15 30.66 -11.94 3.60
C SER A 15 30.87 -10.47 3.21
N TYR A 16 30.00 -9.92 2.37
CA TYR A 16 30.03 -8.50 1.99
C TYR A 16 29.44 -7.62 3.09
N ILE A 17 28.35 -8.09 3.73
CA ILE A 17 27.69 -7.36 4.81
C ILE A 17 28.61 -7.24 6.02
N GLU A 18 29.36 -8.28 6.37
CA GLU A 18 30.30 -8.29 7.48
C GLU A 18 31.53 -7.36 7.26
N GLY A 19 31.70 -6.84 6.05
CA GLY A 19 32.68 -5.78 5.76
C GLY A 19 32.24 -4.36 6.16
N TYR A 20 31.00 -4.17 6.65
CA TYR A 20 30.50 -2.89 7.13
C TYR A 20 30.64 -2.74 8.65
N ASP A 21 30.59 -1.50 9.15
CA ASP A 21 30.67 -1.22 10.60
C ASP A 21 29.40 -1.61 11.36
N CYS A 22 28.26 -1.64 10.67
CA CYS A 22 26.96 -1.86 11.28
C CYS A 22 25.92 -2.32 10.25
N ALA A 23 25.00 -3.19 10.68
CA ALA A 23 23.80 -3.56 9.94
C ALA A 23 22.55 -2.99 10.63
N VAL A 24 21.62 -2.44 9.84
CA VAL A 24 20.33 -1.93 10.35
C VAL A 24 19.21 -2.83 9.88
N PHE A 25 18.36 -3.28 10.82
CA PHE A 25 17.17 -4.07 10.54
C PHE A 25 15.90 -3.34 11.02
N SER A 26 14.81 -3.53 10.29
CA SER A 26 13.53 -2.89 10.61
C SER A 26 12.76 -3.54 11.76
N ALA A 27 13.02 -4.81 12.04
CA ALA A 27 12.42 -5.54 13.16
C ALA A 27 13.31 -6.69 13.63
N PRO A 28 13.16 -7.14 14.89
CA PRO A 28 13.95 -8.27 15.41
C PRO A 28 13.80 -9.54 14.57
N ALA A 29 12.59 -9.80 14.05
CA ALA A 29 12.32 -10.96 13.20
C ALA A 29 13.13 -10.99 11.89
N PHE A 30 13.62 -9.84 11.44
CA PHE A 30 14.43 -9.72 10.23
C PHE A 30 15.93 -9.74 10.48
N SER A 31 16.36 -9.61 11.75
CA SER A 31 17.77 -9.70 12.10
C SER A 31 18.34 -11.10 11.80
N ARG A 32 19.63 -11.16 11.54
CA ARG A 32 20.36 -12.39 11.23
C ARG A 32 21.66 -12.44 12.05
N PRO A 33 22.19 -13.62 12.35
CA PRO A 33 23.50 -13.73 12.98
C PRO A 33 24.58 -13.13 12.10
N LEU A 34 25.18 -12.02 12.56
CA LEU A 34 26.29 -11.31 11.94
C LEU A 34 27.32 -10.98 13.02
N GLU A 35 28.60 -11.00 12.65
CA GLU A 35 29.72 -10.68 13.56
C GLU A 35 29.92 -9.15 13.76
N ILE A 36 29.06 -8.32 13.15
CA ILE A 36 29.08 -6.87 13.24
C ILE A 36 27.96 -6.33 14.12
N ARG A 37 28.09 -5.08 14.54
CA ARG A 37 27.05 -4.39 15.32
C ARG A 37 25.72 -4.38 14.55
N GLN A 38 24.63 -4.71 15.24
CA GLN A 38 23.29 -4.64 14.68
C GLN A 38 22.45 -3.60 15.44
N VAL A 39 21.68 -2.81 14.68
CA VAL A 39 20.78 -1.78 15.21
C VAL A 39 19.39 -2.01 14.64
N LEU A 40 18.37 -1.89 15.48
CA LEU A 40 16.98 -1.95 15.06
C LEU A 40 16.45 -0.52 14.87
N ILE A 41 16.01 -0.21 13.66
CA ILE A 41 15.36 1.06 13.33
C ILE A 41 14.08 0.73 12.56
N SER A 42 12.94 0.90 13.24
CA SER A 42 11.63 0.70 12.59
C SER A 42 11.41 1.74 11.49
N PRO A 43 10.84 1.35 10.36
CA PRO A 43 10.38 2.29 9.35
C PRO A 43 9.39 3.29 9.93
N SER A 44 9.39 4.50 9.43
CA SER A 44 8.46 5.55 9.85
C SER A 44 7.96 6.35 8.65
N ILE A 45 6.81 6.98 8.82
CA ILE A 45 6.28 7.92 7.84
C ILE A 45 6.86 9.31 8.09
N GLY A 46 6.90 10.14 7.03
CA GLY A 46 7.21 11.58 7.15
C GLY A 46 5.91 12.37 7.32
N PRO A 47 5.54 12.83 8.53
CA PRO A 47 4.24 13.48 8.76
C PRO A 47 4.02 14.76 7.94
N LEU A 48 5.11 15.45 7.60
CA LEU A 48 5.09 16.72 6.85
C LEU A 48 5.28 16.52 5.34
N SER A 49 5.43 15.29 4.87
CA SER A 49 5.51 15.01 3.43
C SER A 49 4.17 15.27 2.74
N ASP A 50 4.19 15.50 1.42
CA ASP A 50 2.97 15.66 0.62
C ASP A 50 1.99 14.50 0.78
N LYS A 51 2.51 13.32 1.05
CA LYS A 51 1.73 12.11 1.29
C LYS A 51 0.98 12.10 2.62
N ASN A 52 1.43 12.88 3.63
CA ASN A 52 0.90 12.78 4.98
C ASN A 52 0.48 14.11 5.63
N LYS A 53 0.98 15.24 5.12
CA LYS A 53 0.61 16.57 5.65
C LYS A 53 -0.90 16.80 5.60
N GLU A 54 -1.39 17.71 6.44
CA GLU A 54 -2.80 18.10 6.40
C GLU A 54 -3.18 18.64 5.02
N LEU A 55 -4.39 18.29 4.58
CA LEU A 55 -5.02 18.85 3.38
C LEU A 55 -6.33 19.51 3.76
N SER A 56 -6.66 20.63 3.09
CA SER A 56 -7.98 21.24 3.25
C SER A 56 -9.07 20.35 2.65
N ASP A 57 -10.30 20.51 3.13
CA ASP A 57 -11.44 19.73 2.63
C ASP A 57 -11.70 19.98 1.14
N GLU A 58 -11.49 21.23 0.67
CA GLU A 58 -11.58 21.59 -0.75
C GLU A 58 -10.56 20.81 -1.60
N ARG A 59 -9.33 20.62 -1.07
CA ARG A 59 -8.32 19.83 -1.79
C ARG A 59 -8.69 18.36 -1.88
N ILE A 60 -9.21 17.80 -0.78
CA ILE A 60 -9.70 16.41 -0.75
C ILE A 60 -10.87 16.24 -1.73
N SER A 61 -11.85 17.16 -1.70
CA SER A 61 -13.01 17.16 -2.61
C SER A 61 -12.58 17.23 -4.06
N SER A 62 -11.68 18.14 -4.41
CA SER A 62 -11.16 18.30 -5.77
C SER A 62 -10.51 17.03 -6.31
N VAL A 63 -9.80 16.27 -5.47
CA VAL A 63 -9.21 14.97 -5.88
C VAL A 63 -10.30 13.92 -6.09
N CYS A 64 -11.27 13.82 -5.19
CA CYS A 64 -12.38 12.87 -5.32
C CYS A 64 -13.22 13.17 -6.57
N GLU A 65 -13.56 14.43 -6.83
CA GLU A 65 -14.30 14.87 -8.02
C GLU A 65 -13.57 14.52 -9.32
N ARG A 66 -12.25 14.76 -9.37
CA ARG A 66 -11.42 14.41 -10.52
C ARG A 66 -11.50 12.91 -10.87
N PHE A 67 -11.60 12.06 -9.86
CA PHE A 67 -11.74 10.62 -10.04
C PHE A 67 -13.20 10.14 -10.03
N LYS A 68 -14.17 11.06 -9.92
CA LYS A 68 -15.62 10.78 -9.87
C LYS A 68 -16.03 9.93 -8.66
N ILE A 69 -15.31 10.03 -7.56
CA ILE A 69 -15.60 9.35 -6.29
C ILE A 69 -16.59 10.21 -5.50
N ASN A 70 -17.71 9.62 -5.09
CA ASN A 70 -18.73 10.30 -4.29
C ASN A 70 -18.38 10.27 -2.79
N ARG A 71 -18.07 11.41 -2.21
CA ARG A 71 -17.70 11.53 -0.78
C ARG A 71 -18.88 11.36 0.19
N GLU A 72 -20.11 11.39 -0.27
CA GLU A 72 -21.29 11.18 0.59
C GLU A 72 -21.57 9.70 0.83
N ARG A 73 -20.95 8.81 0.08
CA ARG A 73 -21.04 7.36 0.26
C ARG A 73 -19.75 6.84 0.95
N PRO A 74 -19.87 5.80 1.78
CA PRO A 74 -18.68 5.16 2.36
C PRO A 74 -17.67 4.75 1.28
N ILE A 75 -16.39 5.03 1.53
CA ILE A 75 -15.27 4.72 0.63
C ILE A 75 -14.37 3.71 1.32
N ILE A 76 -14.20 2.55 0.71
CA ILE A 76 -13.23 1.53 1.09
C ILE A 76 -12.02 1.71 0.18
N THR A 77 -10.81 1.83 0.74
CA THR A 77 -9.63 2.15 -0.07
C THR A 77 -8.48 1.18 0.20
N GLN A 78 -7.86 0.67 -0.86
CA GLN A 78 -6.55 0.04 -0.78
C GLN A 78 -5.53 0.90 -1.53
N ILE A 79 -4.48 1.31 -0.82
CA ILE A 79 -3.34 2.03 -1.39
C ILE A 79 -2.15 1.09 -1.46
N SER A 80 -1.80 0.66 -2.67
CA SER A 80 -0.65 -0.23 -2.86
C SER A 80 -0.19 -0.23 -4.32
N ARG A 81 1.01 -0.73 -4.58
CA ARG A 81 1.35 -1.13 -5.95
C ARG A 81 0.39 -2.24 -6.40
N PHE A 82 0.13 -2.31 -7.71
CA PHE A 82 -0.55 -3.45 -8.31
C PHE A 82 0.43 -4.63 -8.35
N ASP A 83 0.42 -5.43 -7.29
CA ASP A 83 1.38 -6.48 -6.98
C ASP A 83 0.58 -7.68 -6.42
N TYR A 84 0.93 -8.86 -6.83
CA TYR A 84 0.30 -10.11 -6.38
C TYR A 84 0.27 -10.23 -4.84
N LEU A 85 1.36 -9.84 -4.16
CA LEU A 85 1.44 -9.91 -2.70
C LEU A 85 0.51 -8.94 -1.97
N LYS A 86 -0.04 -7.94 -2.67
CA LYS A 86 -1.04 -7.00 -2.15
C LYS A 86 -2.47 -7.48 -2.32
N ASP A 87 -2.68 -8.56 -3.06
CA ASP A 87 -3.96 -9.24 -3.30
C ASP A 87 -5.14 -8.31 -3.64
N PRO A 88 -5.00 -7.40 -4.62
CA PRO A 88 -6.08 -6.47 -4.96
C PRO A 88 -7.32 -7.18 -5.53
N VAL A 89 -7.15 -8.30 -6.20
CA VAL A 89 -8.26 -9.14 -6.69
C VAL A 89 -9.08 -9.70 -5.53
N GLY A 90 -8.38 -10.18 -4.47
CA GLY A 90 -9.06 -10.63 -3.25
C GLY A 90 -9.78 -9.50 -2.51
N VAL A 91 -9.29 -8.26 -2.61
CA VAL A 91 -10.00 -7.08 -2.10
C VAL A 91 -11.30 -6.85 -2.85
N ILE A 92 -11.31 -6.93 -4.19
CA ILE A 92 -12.56 -6.78 -4.98
C ILE A 92 -13.58 -7.85 -4.58
N LYS A 93 -13.16 -9.10 -4.42
CA LYS A 93 -14.05 -10.18 -4.01
C LYS A 93 -14.66 -9.93 -2.63
N ALA A 94 -13.87 -9.50 -1.67
CA ALA A 94 -14.36 -9.12 -0.35
C ALA A 94 -15.30 -7.91 -0.41
N TYR A 95 -14.98 -6.91 -1.21
CA TYR A 95 -15.84 -5.75 -1.44
C TYR A 95 -17.20 -6.13 -2.04
N LYS A 96 -17.26 -7.01 -3.04
CA LYS A 96 -18.51 -7.48 -3.65
C LYS A 96 -19.44 -8.10 -2.58
N MET A 97 -18.90 -8.83 -1.60
CA MET A 97 -19.69 -9.36 -0.48
C MET A 97 -20.21 -8.25 0.46
N VAL A 98 -19.40 -7.23 0.75
CA VAL A 98 -19.81 -6.09 1.58
C VAL A 98 -20.88 -5.27 0.88
N LYS A 99 -20.76 -5.07 -0.44
CA LYS A 99 -21.70 -4.29 -1.25
C LYS A 99 -23.12 -4.85 -1.25
N GLU A 100 -23.30 -6.13 -1.00
CA GLU A 100 -24.63 -6.74 -0.84
C GLU A 100 -25.39 -6.19 0.39
N HIS A 101 -24.69 -5.61 1.36
CA HIS A 101 -25.23 -5.15 2.63
C HIS A 101 -25.07 -3.64 2.86
N VAL A 102 -24.10 -3.01 2.21
CA VAL A 102 -23.75 -1.59 2.41
C VAL A 102 -23.54 -0.91 1.05
N ASP A 103 -24.27 0.18 0.82
CA ASP A 103 -24.03 1.02 -0.35
C ASP A 103 -22.71 1.79 -0.19
N CYS A 104 -21.65 1.26 -0.76
CA CYS A 104 -20.27 1.78 -0.64
C CYS A 104 -19.51 1.73 -1.97
N GLN A 105 -18.37 2.35 -1.99
CA GLN A 105 -17.45 2.42 -3.14
C GLN A 105 -16.11 1.78 -2.78
N LEU A 106 -15.43 1.20 -3.77
CA LEU A 106 -14.07 0.69 -3.63
C LEU A 106 -13.10 1.50 -4.46
N VAL A 107 -12.00 1.95 -3.84
CA VAL A 107 -10.89 2.62 -4.52
C VAL A 107 -9.63 1.77 -4.38
N LEU A 108 -9.12 1.27 -5.49
CA LEU A 108 -7.81 0.62 -5.59
C LEU A 108 -6.87 1.62 -6.26
N ALA A 109 -5.92 2.17 -5.52
CA ALA A 109 -5.05 3.23 -6.02
C ALA A 109 -3.58 2.96 -5.74
N GLY A 110 -2.75 3.21 -6.74
CA GLY A 110 -1.30 3.12 -6.64
C GLY A 110 -0.63 3.04 -7.99
N GLY A 111 0.67 2.95 -7.99
CA GLY A 111 1.48 2.81 -9.19
C GLY A 111 1.96 1.37 -9.41
N GLY A 112 2.71 1.19 -10.48
CA GLY A 112 3.53 0.02 -10.77
C GLY A 112 4.96 0.46 -11.07
N ALA A 113 5.92 -0.46 -11.04
CA ALA A 113 7.18 -0.22 -11.71
C ALA A 113 6.94 -0.30 -13.22
N THR A 114 7.42 0.67 -13.99
CA THR A 114 7.20 0.75 -15.44
C THR A 114 7.86 -0.40 -16.22
N ASP A 115 8.75 -1.11 -15.57
CA ASP A 115 9.53 -2.25 -16.08
C ASP A 115 9.14 -3.59 -15.43
N ASP A 116 8.00 -3.62 -14.72
CA ASP A 116 7.48 -4.82 -14.04
C ASP A 116 6.32 -5.46 -14.84
N PRO A 117 6.59 -6.47 -15.68
CA PRO A 117 5.56 -7.16 -16.45
C PRO A 117 4.52 -7.88 -15.56
N GLU A 118 4.92 -8.28 -14.35
CA GLU A 118 4.04 -8.95 -13.39
C GLU A 118 3.00 -7.96 -12.83
N GLY A 119 3.43 -6.75 -12.50
CA GLY A 119 2.53 -5.68 -12.04
C GLY A 119 1.47 -5.30 -13.06
N MET A 120 1.84 -5.24 -14.34
CA MET A 120 0.87 -4.99 -15.42
C MET A 120 -0.16 -6.10 -15.55
N LYS A 121 0.26 -7.36 -15.43
CA LYS A 121 -0.65 -8.51 -15.45
C LYS A 121 -1.63 -8.45 -14.26
N VAL A 122 -1.15 -8.10 -13.06
CA VAL A 122 -2.02 -7.94 -11.88
C VAL A 122 -3.03 -6.81 -12.11
N LEU A 123 -2.62 -5.69 -12.71
CA LEU A 123 -3.53 -4.59 -13.04
C LEU A 123 -4.63 -5.03 -14.02
N ASP A 124 -4.28 -5.82 -15.04
CA ASP A 124 -5.26 -6.35 -16.01
C ASP A 124 -6.22 -7.34 -15.32
N ASP A 125 -5.75 -8.19 -14.42
CA ASP A 125 -6.59 -9.08 -13.63
C ASP A 125 -7.55 -8.30 -12.72
N VAL A 126 -7.08 -7.22 -12.09
CA VAL A 126 -7.89 -6.31 -11.27
C VAL A 126 -8.99 -5.65 -12.11
N ARG A 127 -8.66 -5.12 -13.28
CA ARG A 127 -9.64 -4.51 -14.20
C ARG A 127 -10.69 -5.50 -14.66
N ARG A 128 -10.28 -6.74 -14.94
CA ARG A 128 -11.20 -7.82 -15.32
C ARG A 128 -12.12 -8.19 -14.17
N GLU A 129 -11.61 -8.34 -12.96
CA GLU A 129 -12.42 -8.66 -11.78
C GLU A 129 -13.38 -7.53 -11.39
N ALA A 130 -13.03 -6.28 -11.69
CA ALA A 130 -13.91 -5.12 -11.48
C ALA A 130 -15.15 -5.14 -12.38
N GLU A 131 -15.10 -5.82 -13.55
CA GLU A 131 -16.25 -6.09 -14.44
C GLU A 131 -17.06 -4.84 -14.85
N ASN A 132 -16.41 -3.67 -14.93
CA ASN A 132 -17.06 -2.37 -15.16
C ASN A 132 -18.07 -1.97 -14.07
N ASP A 133 -17.96 -2.49 -12.85
CA ASP A 133 -18.76 -2.00 -11.72
C ASP A 133 -18.49 -0.50 -11.52
N PRO A 134 -19.52 0.38 -11.61
CA PRO A 134 -19.33 1.82 -11.53
C PRO A 134 -18.87 2.31 -10.16
N ASP A 135 -18.93 1.46 -9.15
CA ASP A 135 -18.52 1.77 -7.79
C ASP A 135 -17.10 1.23 -7.46
N ILE A 136 -16.41 0.62 -8.44
CA ILE A 136 -15.01 0.17 -8.30
C ILE A 136 -14.10 1.07 -9.12
N PHE A 137 -13.23 1.82 -8.43
CA PHE A 137 -12.27 2.75 -9.04
C PHE A 137 -10.88 2.14 -9.03
N VAL A 138 -10.35 1.78 -10.20
CA VAL A 138 -9.00 1.26 -10.37
C VAL A 138 -8.11 2.38 -10.89
N LEU A 139 -7.34 3.00 -10.00
CA LEU A 139 -6.54 4.19 -10.27
C LEU A 139 -5.05 3.83 -10.38
N PHE A 140 -4.57 3.68 -11.61
CA PHE A 140 -3.14 3.55 -11.86
C PHE A 140 -2.52 4.95 -11.86
N LEU A 141 -1.84 5.30 -10.78
CA LEU A 141 -1.30 6.63 -10.53
C LEU A 141 0.16 6.72 -10.97
N PRO A 142 0.56 7.84 -11.59
CA PRO A 142 1.96 8.08 -11.93
C PRO A 142 2.82 8.24 -10.67
N PRO A 143 4.15 8.10 -10.80
CA PRO A 143 5.08 8.48 -9.73
C PRO A 143 4.80 9.92 -9.24
N ALA A 144 5.08 10.19 -7.97
CA ALA A 144 4.85 11.48 -7.31
C ALA A 144 3.36 11.90 -7.16
N SER A 145 2.42 10.96 -7.16
CA SER A 145 0.99 11.21 -6.84
C SER A 145 0.71 11.25 -5.34
N ASP A 146 1.66 11.75 -4.54
CA ASP A 146 1.59 11.73 -3.08
C ASP A 146 0.38 12.50 -2.53
N VAL A 147 0.03 13.64 -3.16
CA VAL A 147 -1.15 14.44 -2.76
C VAL A 147 -2.45 13.68 -3.05
N GLU A 148 -2.54 12.99 -4.18
CA GLU A 148 -3.68 12.14 -4.52
C GLU A 148 -3.85 10.99 -3.53
N ILE A 149 -2.77 10.29 -3.22
CA ILE A 149 -2.76 9.21 -2.20
C ILE A 149 -3.22 9.75 -0.85
N ASN A 150 -2.69 10.91 -0.43
CA ASN A 150 -3.07 11.57 0.82
C ASN A 150 -4.57 11.89 0.85
N ALA A 151 -5.09 12.51 -0.20
CA ALA A 151 -6.50 12.87 -0.31
C ALA A 151 -7.41 11.64 -0.31
N LEU A 152 -7.07 10.59 -1.05
CA LEU A 152 -7.83 9.34 -1.09
C LEU A 152 -7.87 8.65 0.29
N GLN A 153 -6.74 8.57 1.00
CA GLN A 153 -6.73 8.04 2.36
C GLN A 153 -7.58 8.88 3.32
N ARG A 154 -7.53 10.23 3.23
CA ARG A 154 -8.36 11.12 4.06
C ARG A 154 -9.85 11.03 3.74
N ALA A 155 -10.21 10.82 2.49
CA ALA A 155 -11.60 10.62 2.08
C ALA A 155 -12.16 9.25 2.50
N SER A 156 -11.30 8.28 2.80
CA SER A 156 -11.71 6.91 3.09
C SER A 156 -12.50 6.79 4.40
N SER A 157 -13.51 5.94 4.41
CA SER A 157 -14.17 5.44 5.62
C SER A 157 -13.32 4.37 6.29
N ILE A 158 -12.65 3.54 5.48
CA ILE A 158 -11.77 2.47 5.92
C ILE A 158 -10.66 2.22 4.90
N VAL A 159 -9.47 1.91 5.38
CA VAL A 159 -8.32 1.53 4.53
C VAL A 159 -8.04 0.04 4.69
N LEU A 160 -7.87 -0.65 3.58
CA LEU A 160 -7.57 -2.09 3.57
C LEU A 160 -6.08 -2.34 3.34
N GLN A 161 -5.52 -3.26 4.12
CA GLN A 161 -4.15 -3.76 3.98
C GLN A 161 -4.17 -5.30 3.91
N LYS A 162 -4.79 -5.83 2.85
CA LYS A 162 -4.97 -7.28 2.64
C LYS A 162 -3.74 -7.95 2.00
N SER A 163 -2.55 -7.53 2.37
CA SER A 163 -1.32 -8.14 1.84
C SER A 163 -1.19 -9.60 2.27
N LEU A 164 -0.82 -10.48 1.32
CA LEU A 164 -0.45 -11.87 1.62
C LEU A 164 0.89 -11.93 2.38
N ARG A 165 1.78 -10.98 2.08
CA ARG A 165 3.05 -10.76 2.78
C ARG A 165 3.33 -9.27 2.89
N GLU A 166 3.77 -8.85 4.06
CA GLU A 166 4.08 -7.45 4.35
C GLU A 166 5.34 -7.35 5.21
N GLY A 167 6.21 -6.40 4.89
CA GLY A 167 7.41 -6.15 5.68
C GLY A 167 7.15 -5.27 6.90
N PHE A 168 6.38 -4.19 6.72
CA PHE A 168 6.05 -3.25 7.79
C PHE A 168 4.65 -2.64 7.64
N GLY A 169 4.21 -2.33 6.42
CA GLY A 169 2.90 -1.71 6.19
C GLY A 169 2.91 -0.20 6.40
N LEU A 170 3.78 0.54 5.71
CA LEU A 170 3.79 2.01 5.78
C LEU A 170 2.41 2.61 5.49
N THR A 171 1.65 2.02 4.57
CA THR A 171 0.27 2.45 4.25
C THR A 171 -0.65 2.37 5.48
N VAL A 172 -0.47 1.36 6.35
CA VAL A 172 -1.18 1.26 7.62
C VAL A 172 -0.83 2.44 8.53
N ALA A 173 0.46 2.72 8.70
CA ALA A 173 0.92 3.86 9.51
C ALA A 173 0.42 5.20 8.95
N GLU A 174 0.41 5.37 7.64
CA GLU A 174 -0.14 6.55 6.95
C GLU A 174 -1.65 6.72 7.18
N ALA A 175 -2.42 5.63 7.12
CA ALA A 175 -3.86 5.67 7.35
C ALA A 175 -4.19 5.97 8.82
N LEU A 176 -3.49 5.33 9.77
CA LEU A 176 -3.64 5.60 11.20
C LEU A 176 -3.25 7.04 11.56
N TRP A 177 -2.20 7.60 10.93
CA TRP A 177 -1.85 9.01 11.07
C TRP A 177 -2.97 9.95 10.66
N LYS A 178 -3.80 9.54 9.70
CA LYS A 178 -4.98 10.27 9.19
C LYS A 178 -6.27 9.87 9.94
N GLU A 179 -6.15 9.20 11.08
CA GLU A 179 -7.28 8.75 11.92
C GLU A 179 -8.26 7.84 11.18
N LYS A 180 -7.77 7.05 10.21
CA LYS A 180 -8.60 6.11 9.47
C LYS A 180 -8.50 4.70 10.03
N PRO A 181 -9.65 4.01 10.22
CA PRO A 181 -9.63 2.59 10.53
C PRO A 181 -8.91 1.79 9.46
N VAL A 182 -8.17 0.76 9.87
CA VAL A 182 -7.42 -0.14 8.96
C VAL A 182 -7.79 -1.58 9.25
N ILE A 183 -8.02 -2.35 8.20
CA ILE A 183 -8.22 -3.81 8.23
C ILE A 183 -7.21 -4.49 7.34
#